data_89ebed2764dd643b5c9cd6c818a7bb81
#
_entry.id   89ebed2764dd643b5c9cd6c818a7bb81
#
_cell.length_a   1.000
_cell.length_b   1.000
_cell.length_c   1.000
_cell.angle_alpha   90.00
_cell.angle_beta   90.00
_cell.angle_gamma   90.00
#
_symmetry.space_group_name_H-M   'P 1'
#
loop_
_entity.id
_entity.type
_entity.pdbx_description
1 polymer ?
#
loop_
_entity_poly.entity_id
_entity_poly.type
_entity_poly.pdbx_seq_one_letter_code
_entity_poly.pdbx_strand_id
1 'polypeptide(L)'
;MGKKRNRIIGVGICLLALLLIMLAVVAVIASQKTGRSFDECFFGACCGALYVAGMALGFSYKEICVIVNIYIEAGLCLLSGLWVTWTCISCYRSLKTRRRMILMLVGIAYGLIYVVAFVELCKHYAMPMNDAFDLCYKELIALAGKYHTTYNNVNYAIFILFFLVCTLGNIAIAKLIKKITCQSPQRIER
;
A
#
# COMPACT_ATOMS: atom_id res chain seq x y z
N MET A 1 -1.99 -11.64 23.70
CA MET A 1 -2.51 -10.76 22.62
C MET A 1 -1.87 -10.98 21.25
N GLY A 2 -0.61 -11.38 21.11
CA GLY A 2 0.07 -11.51 19.82
C GLY A 2 -0.51 -12.56 18.84
N LYS A 3 -0.96 -13.72 19.35
CA LYS A 3 -1.44 -14.84 18.51
C LYS A 3 -2.76 -14.52 17.74
N LYS A 4 -3.67 -13.77 18.38
CA LYS A 4 -4.95 -13.35 17.76
C LYS A 4 -4.73 -12.30 16.64
N ARG A 5 -3.81 -11.35 16.86
CA ARG A 5 -3.43 -10.33 15.87
C ARG A 5 -2.76 -10.93 14.64
N ASN A 6 -1.87 -11.91 14.81
CA ASN A 6 -1.22 -12.58 13.68
C ASN A 6 -2.21 -13.39 12.83
N ARG A 7 -3.26 -13.97 13.45
CA ARG A 7 -4.36 -14.62 12.71
C ARG A 7 -5.15 -13.64 11.86
N ILE A 8 -5.52 -12.47 12.39
CA ILE A 8 -6.29 -11.46 11.64
C ILE A 8 -5.50 -10.97 10.43
N ILE A 9 -4.21 -10.66 10.62
CA ILE A 9 -3.32 -10.25 9.50
C ILE A 9 -3.20 -11.39 8.47
N GLY A 10 -3.03 -12.63 8.91
CA GLY A 10 -2.96 -13.78 8.02
C GLY A 10 -4.24 -13.99 7.20
N VAL A 11 -5.41 -13.87 7.83
CA VAL A 11 -6.70 -13.95 7.14
C VAL A 11 -6.86 -12.83 6.12
N GLY A 12 -6.49 -11.58 6.46
CA GLY A 12 -6.54 -10.46 5.52
C GLY A 12 -5.65 -10.67 4.28
N ILE A 13 -4.43 -11.17 4.47
CA ILE A 13 -3.51 -11.50 3.37
C ILE A 13 -4.09 -12.63 2.50
N CYS A 14 -4.66 -13.68 3.12
CA CYS A 14 -5.28 -14.77 2.38
C CYS A 14 -6.49 -14.29 1.56
N LEU A 15 -7.34 -13.42 2.11
CA LEU A 15 -8.49 -12.86 1.40
C LEU A 15 -8.06 -12.00 0.22
N LEU A 16 -7.02 -11.15 0.40
CA LEU A 16 -6.47 -10.35 -0.69
C LEU A 16 -5.87 -11.22 -1.79
N ALA A 17 -5.11 -12.26 -1.42
CA ALA A 17 -4.54 -13.20 -2.38
C ALA A 17 -5.64 -13.95 -3.15
N LEU A 18 -6.71 -14.40 -2.47
CA LEU A 18 -7.86 -15.02 -3.12
C LEU A 18 -8.55 -14.08 -4.10
N LEU A 19 -8.75 -12.82 -3.73
CA LEU A 19 -9.33 -11.81 -4.62
C LEU A 19 -8.48 -11.61 -5.87
N LEU A 20 -7.17 -11.47 -5.73
CA LEU A 20 -6.25 -11.32 -6.86
C LEU A 20 -6.24 -12.56 -7.77
N ILE A 21 -6.29 -13.77 -7.20
CA ILE A 21 -6.39 -15.01 -7.97
C ILE A 21 -7.72 -15.06 -8.74
N MET A 22 -8.82 -14.71 -8.10
CA MET A 22 -10.14 -14.66 -8.76
C MET A 22 -10.14 -13.68 -9.93
N LEU A 23 -9.60 -12.48 -9.76
CA LEU A 23 -9.47 -11.49 -10.83
C LEU A 23 -8.58 -12.00 -11.98
N ALA A 24 -7.47 -12.66 -11.65
CA ALA A 24 -6.58 -13.27 -12.66
C ALA A 24 -7.28 -14.39 -13.44
N VAL A 25 -8.05 -15.26 -12.77
CA VAL A 25 -8.82 -16.33 -13.43
C VAL A 25 -9.86 -15.72 -14.37
N VAL A 26 -10.60 -14.70 -13.93
CA VAL A 26 -11.58 -13.98 -14.77
C VAL A 26 -10.87 -13.38 -15.99
N ALA A 27 -9.70 -12.78 -15.81
CA ALA A 27 -8.92 -12.19 -16.90
C ALA A 27 -8.45 -13.24 -17.93
N VAL A 28 -7.99 -14.43 -17.47
CA VAL A 28 -7.59 -15.53 -18.36
C VAL A 28 -8.79 -15.99 -19.20
N ILE A 29 -9.94 -16.23 -18.55
CA ILE A 29 -11.16 -16.66 -19.27
C ILE A 29 -11.60 -15.59 -20.28
N ALA A 30 -11.58 -14.32 -19.88
CA ALA A 30 -11.94 -13.21 -20.77
C ALA A 30 -10.98 -13.08 -21.96
N SER A 31 -9.68 -13.19 -21.72
CA SER A 31 -8.64 -13.17 -22.77
C SER A 31 -8.87 -14.27 -23.82
N GLN A 32 -9.13 -15.51 -23.36
CA GLN A 32 -9.41 -16.63 -24.25
C GLN A 32 -10.69 -16.44 -25.08
N LYS A 33 -11.73 -15.83 -24.50
CA LYS A 33 -13.01 -15.61 -25.18
C LYS A 33 -13.00 -14.42 -26.14
N THR A 34 -12.26 -13.36 -25.81
CA THR A 34 -12.31 -12.09 -26.56
C THR A 34 -11.13 -11.89 -27.51
N GLY A 35 -10.08 -12.69 -27.38
CA GLY A 35 -8.82 -12.51 -28.11
C GLY A 35 -8.00 -11.27 -27.69
N ARG A 36 -8.43 -10.59 -26.61
CA ARG A 36 -7.68 -9.46 -26.03
C ARG A 36 -6.50 -9.95 -25.20
N SER A 37 -5.53 -9.08 -24.98
CA SER A 37 -4.39 -9.39 -24.10
C SER A 37 -4.84 -9.67 -22.67
N PHE A 38 -4.07 -10.51 -21.95
CA PHE A 38 -4.32 -10.77 -20.53
C PHE A 38 -4.31 -9.47 -19.70
N ASP A 39 -3.39 -8.56 -20.00
CA ASP A 39 -3.24 -7.28 -19.32
C ASP A 39 -4.51 -6.42 -19.43
N GLU A 40 -5.07 -6.27 -20.64
CA GLU A 40 -6.32 -5.54 -20.84
C GLU A 40 -7.50 -6.18 -20.09
N CYS A 41 -7.58 -7.51 -20.12
CA CYS A 41 -8.64 -8.24 -19.43
C CYS A 41 -8.50 -8.16 -17.90
N PHE A 42 -7.28 -8.22 -17.38
CA PHE A 42 -7.02 -8.10 -15.95
C PHE A 42 -7.33 -6.68 -15.46
N PHE A 43 -6.90 -5.67 -16.19
CA PHE A 43 -7.26 -4.28 -15.89
C PHE A 43 -8.77 -4.07 -15.88
N GLY A 44 -9.45 -4.58 -16.91
CA GLY A 44 -10.92 -4.53 -16.99
C GLY A 44 -11.61 -5.24 -15.83
N ALA A 45 -11.07 -6.38 -15.37
CA ALA A 45 -11.59 -7.09 -14.20
C ALA A 45 -11.41 -6.27 -12.90
N CYS A 46 -10.26 -5.62 -12.71
CA CYS A 46 -10.04 -4.72 -11.58
C CYS A 46 -11.00 -3.53 -11.58
N CYS A 47 -11.16 -2.88 -12.74
CA CYS A 47 -12.13 -1.79 -12.91
C CYS A 47 -13.57 -2.25 -12.64
N GLY A 48 -13.94 -3.45 -13.14
CA GLY A 48 -15.25 -4.04 -12.89
C GLY A 48 -15.50 -4.32 -11.39
N ALA A 49 -14.50 -4.81 -10.67
CA ALA A 49 -14.59 -5.02 -9.23
C ALA A 49 -14.81 -3.70 -8.47
N LEU A 50 -14.09 -2.63 -8.84
CA LEU A 50 -14.29 -1.30 -8.25
C LEU A 50 -15.68 -0.74 -8.59
N TYR A 51 -16.15 -0.94 -9.82
CA TYR A 51 -17.49 -0.53 -10.23
C TYR A 51 -18.57 -1.20 -9.38
N VAL A 52 -18.50 -2.53 -9.22
CA VAL A 52 -19.44 -3.29 -8.39
C VAL A 52 -19.38 -2.85 -6.92
N ALA A 53 -18.18 -2.64 -6.39
CA ALA A 53 -18.00 -2.13 -5.03
C ALA A 53 -18.60 -0.72 -4.86
N GLY A 54 -18.41 0.16 -5.84
CA GLY A 54 -19.00 1.49 -5.85
C GLY A 54 -20.52 1.43 -5.80
N MET A 55 -21.15 0.65 -6.70
CA MET A 55 -22.61 0.47 -6.70
C MET A 55 -23.15 -0.06 -5.36
N ALA A 56 -22.45 -1.05 -4.76
CA ALA A 56 -22.86 -1.62 -3.48
C ALA A 56 -22.78 -0.62 -2.32
N LEU A 57 -21.90 0.37 -2.41
CA LEU A 57 -21.69 1.40 -1.39
C LEU A 57 -22.38 2.73 -1.70
N GLY A 58 -23.06 2.85 -2.85
CA GLY A 58 -23.73 4.08 -3.28
C GLY A 58 -22.80 5.15 -3.87
N PHE A 59 -21.58 4.76 -4.31
CA PHE A 59 -20.63 5.64 -4.96
C PHE A 59 -20.59 5.42 -6.47
N SER A 60 -20.32 6.47 -7.23
CA SER A 60 -19.97 6.36 -8.65
C SER A 60 -18.63 5.64 -8.82
N TYR A 61 -18.34 5.14 -10.04
CA TYR A 61 -17.05 4.52 -10.36
C TYR A 61 -15.87 5.47 -10.11
N LYS A 62 -15.99 6.75 -10.47
CA LYS A 62 -14.94 7.74 -10.25
C LYS A 62 -14.66 7.94 -8.75
N GLU A 63 -15.72 8.07 -7.96
CA GLU A 63 -15.60 8.27 -6.51
C GLU A 63 -14.95 7.07 -5.83
N ILE A 64 -15.37 5.83 -6.15
CA ILE A 64 -14.77 4.65 -5.54
C ILE A 64 -13.31 4.47 -5.92
N CYS A 65 -12.91 4.83 -7.16
CA CYS A 65 -11.51 4.82 -7.57
C CYS A 65 -10.66 5.81 -6.75
N VAL A 66 -11.16 7.03 -6.53
CA VAL A 66 -10.47 8.03 -5.69
C VAL A 66 -10.37 7.55 -4.25
N ILE A 67 -11.47 7.05 -3.68
CA ILE A 67 -11.50 6.55 -2.30
C ILE A 67 -10.48 5.41 -2.13
N VAL A 68 -10.48 4.43 -3.01
CA VAL A 68 -9.61 3.25 -2.87
C VAL A 68 -8.16 3.59 -3.18
N ASN A 69 -7.88 4.13 -4.35
CA ASN A 69 -6.51 4.27 -4.85
C ASN A 69 -5.77 5.47 -4.22
N ILE A 70 -6.47 6.57 -3.93
CA ILE A 70 -5.82 7.76 -3.38
C ILE A 70 -5.88 7.77 -1.85
N TYR A 71 -7.04 7.52 -1.24
CA TYR A 71 -7.16 7.67 0.21
C TYR A 71 -6.89 6.38 0.99
N ILE A 72 -7.48 5.24 0.60
CA ILE A 72 -7.33 3.99 1.36
C ILE A 72 -5.89 3.46 1.21
N GLU A 73 -5.35 3.37 0.00
CA GLU A 73 -4.00 2.86 -0.23
C GLU A 73 -2.94 3.75 0.42
N ALA A 74 -3.02 5.08 0.23
CA ALA A 74 -2.10 6.00 0.88
C ALA A 74 -2.24 5.97 2.42
N GLY A 75 -3.46 5.85 2.94
CA GLY A 75 -3.72 5.68 4.38
C GLY A 75 -3.10 4.41 4.94
N LEU A 76 -3.17 3.30 4.22
CA LEU A 76 -2.51 2.04 4.61
C LEU A 76 -0.98 2.15 4.55
N CYS A 77 -0.42 2.84 3.55
CA CYS A 77 1.01 3.16 3.51
C CYS A 77 1.43 3.99 4.72
N LEU A 78 0.67 5.04 5.06
CA LEU A 78 0.90 5.87 6.25
C LEU A 78 0.86 5.01 7.53
N LEU A 79 -0.17 4.22 7.74
CA LEU A 79 -0.32 3.37 8.93
C LEU A 79 0.83 2.36 9.05
N SER A 80 1.27 1.78 7.94
CA SER A 80 2.41 0.85 7.93
C SER A 80 3.73 1.57 8.26
N GLY A 81 3.95 2.79 7.77
CA GLY A 81 5.09 3.65 8.11
C GLY A 81 5.09 4.05 9.59
N LEU A 82 3.95 4.47 10.11
CA LEU A 82 3.77 4.77 11.55
C LEU A 82 3.99 3.53 12.44
N TRP A 83 3.68 2.34 11.94
CA TRP A 83 4.01 1.09 12.64
C TRP A 83 5.52 0.90 12.77
N VAL A 84 6.31 1.21 11.75
CA VAL A 84 7.79 1.18 11.84
C VAL A 84 8.25 2.16 12.92
N THR A 85 7.75 3.38 12.90
CA THR A 85 8.04 4.42 13.90
C THR A 85 7.71 3.95 15.32
N TRP A 86 6.51 3.42 15.52
CA TRP A 86 6.10 2.84 16.81
C TRP A 86 7.02 1.71 17.26
N THR A 87 7.46 0.85 16.32
CA THR A 87 8.39 -0.25 16.62
C THR A 87 9.75 0.30 17.07
N CYS A 88 10.29 1.33 16.40
CA CYS A 88 11.51 2.01 16.82
C CYS A 88 11.41 2.57 18.23
N ILE A 89 10.31 3.27 18.54
CA ILE A 89 10.06 3.84 19.85
C ILE A 89 9.88 2.75 20.91
N SER A 90 9.16 1.69 20.63
CA SER A 90 8.91 0.59 21.56
C SER A 90 10.18 -0.21 21.88
N CYS A 91 11.07 -0.38 20.90
CA CYS A 91 12.34 -1.07 21.06
C CYS A 91 13.45 -0.19 21.68
N TYR A 92 13.20 1.11 21.85
CA TYR A 92 14.14 2.08 22.42
C TYR A 92 14.69 1.63 23.77
N ARG A 93 13.88 1.06 24.65
CA ARG A 93 14.29 0.70 26.03
C ARG A 93 15.28 -0.47 26.10
N SER A 94 15.41 -1.28 25.04
CA SER A 94 16.26 -2.49 25.02
C SER A 94 17.70 -2.26 24.58
N LEU A 95 18.07 -1.02 24.17
CA LEU A 95 19.39 -0.70 23.62
C LEU A 95 20.25 0.18 24.55
N LYS A 96 21.57 0.23 24.31
CA LYS A 96 22.50 1.18 24.98
C LYS A 96 22.20 2.63 24.57
N THR A 97 22.46 3.61 25.44
CA THR A 97 22.05 5.02 25.33
C THR A 97 22.23 5.66 23.93
N ARG A 98 23.43 5.55 23.34
CA ARG A 98 23.73 6.18 22.04
C ARG A 98 22.90 5.54 20.89
N ARG A 99 22.80 4.21 20.86
CA ARG A 99 21.99 3.49 19.85
C ARG A 99 20.49 3.73 20.02
N ARG A 100 20.03 3.97 21.25
CA ARG A 100 18.66 4.36 21.57
C ARG A 100 18.26 5.64 20.89
N MET A 101 19.06 6.70 21.05
CA MET A 101 18.78 8.02 20.47
C MET A 101 18.72 7.94 18.94
N ILE A 102 19.69 7.28 18.32
CA ILE A 102 19.71 7.12 16.85
C ILE A 102 18.46 6.41 16.36
N LEU A 103 18.08 5.27 16.96
CA LEU A 103 16.90 4.51 16.55
C LEU A 103 15.61 5.33 16.68
N MET A 104 15.48 6.10 17.76
CA MET A 104 14.33 6.96 18.00
C MET A 104 14.26 8.10 16.97
N LEU A 105 15.37 8.79 16.73
CA LEU A 105 15.43 9.88 15.75
C LEU A 105 15.13 9.39 14.33
N VAL A 106 15.73 8.27 13.93
CA VAL A 106 15.47 7.65 12.62
C VAL A 106 14.00 7.23 12.52
N GLY A 107 13.43 6.63 13.55
CA GLY A 107 12.03 6.23 13.57
C GLY A 107 11.08 7.43 13.47
N ILE A 108 11.35 8.52 14.18
CA ILE A 108 10.55 9.75 14.10
C ILE A 108 10.66 10.38 12.72
N ALA A 109 11.89 10.54 12.19
CA ALA A 109 12.10 11.09 10.86
C ALA A 109 11.37 10.26 9.78
N TYR A 110 11.45 8.93 9.88
CA TYR A 110 10.73 8.02 9.01
C TYR A 110 9.21 8.25 9.03
N GLY A 111 8.61 8.32 10.22
CA GLY A 111 7.18 8.59 10.36
C GLY A 111 6.77 9.95 9.82
N LEU A 112 7.60 10.99 10.07
CA LEU A 112 7.35 12.33 9.54
C LEU A 112 7.31 12.36 8.01
N ILE A 113 8.19 11.63 7.33
CA ILE A 113 8.17 11.51 5.86
C ILE A 113 6.82 10.97 5.38
N TYR A 114 6.29 9.91 6.00
CA TYR A 114 4.99 9.37 5.63
C TYR A 114 3.83 10.32 5.92
N VAL A 115 3.87 11.03 7.05
CA VAL A 115 2.84 12.03 7.38
C VAL A 115 2.86 13.18 6.39
N VAL A 116 4.03 13.73 6.09
CA VAL A 116 4.17 14.82 5.13
C VAL A 116 3.71 14.37 3.74
N ALA A 117 4.16 13.21 3.27
CA ALA A 117 3.75 12.67 1.97
C ALA A 117 2.22 12.49 1.89
N PHE A 118 1.60 11.96 2.94
CA PHE A 118 0.14 11.78 2.99
C PHE A 118 -0.61 13.12 3.00
N VAL A 119 -0.14 14.10 3.78
CA VAL A 119 -0.74 15.44 3.83
C VAL A 119 -0.63 16.14 2.48
N GLU A 120 0.53 16.09 1.83
CA GLU A 120 0.72 16.68 0.50
C GLU A 120 -0.15 15.99 -0.57
N LEU A 121 -0.29 14.66 -0.51
CA LEU A 121 -1.22 13.94 -1.37
C LEU A 121 -2.67 14.37 -1.14
N CYS A 122 -3.11 14.46 0.11
CA CYS A 122 -4.46 14.92 0.45
C CYS A 122 -4.71 16.36 -0.01
N LYS A 123 -3.72 17.25 0.09
CA LYS A 123 -3.83 18.63 -0.41
C LYS A 123 -3.92 18.67 -1.94
N HIS A 124 -3.10 17.86 -2.62
CA HIS A 124 -3.08 17.79 -4.08
C HIS A 124 -4.44 17.37 -4.66
N TYR A 125 -5.13 16.44 -4.00
CA TYR A 125 -6.45 15.95 -4.38
C TYR A 125 -7.60 16.54 -3.54
N ALA A 126 -7.39 17.70 -2.87
CA ALA A 126 -8.41 18.39 -2.09
C ALA A 126 -9.40 19.16 -2.99
N MET A 127 -10.14 18.40 -3.81
CA MET A 127 -11.12 18.89 -4.78
C MET A 127 -12.30 17.90 -4.85
N PRO A 128 -13.43 18.24 -5.54
CA PRO A 128 -14.50 17.27 -5.78
C PRO A 128 -13.97 15.95 -6.36
N MET A 129 -14.50 14.81 -5.91
CA MET A 129 -13.95 13.47 -6.25
C MET A 129 -13.88 13.21 -7.76
N ASN A 130 -14.83 13.73 -8.54
CA ASN A 130 -14.79 13.61 -9.99
C ASN A 130 -13.61 14.35 -10.62
N ASP A 131 -13.31 15.55 -10.12
CA ASP A 131 -12.18 16.34 -10.59
C ASP A 131 -10.84 15.70 -10.15
N ALA A 132 -10.79 15.17 -8.93
CA ALA A 132 -9.64 14.42 -8.41
C ALA A 132 -9.36 13.16 -9.26
N PHE A 133 -10.40 12.44 -9.67
CA PHE A 133 -10.26 11.32 -10.60
C PHE A 133 -9.69 11.76 -11.95
N ASP A 134 -10.26 12.82 -12.54
CA ASP A 134 -9.85 13.32 -13.85
C ASP A 134 -8.41 13.88 -13.82
N LEU A 135 -8.00 14.50 -12.70
CA LEU A 135 -6.61 14.93 -12.47
C LEU A 135 -5.67 13.72 -12.41
N CYS A 136 -5.97 12.74 -11.55
CA CYS A 136 -5.18 11.53 -11.41
C CYS A 136 -5.05 10.77 -12.75
N TYR A 137 -6.13 10.64 -13.50
CA TYR A 137 -6.12 10.03 -14.83
C TYR A 137 -5.19 10.75 -15.81
N LYS A 138 -5.23 12.11 -15.86
CA LYS A 138 -4.34 12.92 -16.70
C LYS A 138 -2.87 12.73 -16.31
N GLU A 139 -2.57 12.69 -15.01
CA GLU A 139 -1.22 12.48 -14.50
C GLU A 139 -0.67 11.10 -14.88
N LEU A 140 -1.49 10.05 -14.77
CA LEU A 140 -1.11 8.70 -15.18
C LEU A 140 -0.84 8.60 -16.69
N ILE A 141 -1.65 9.26 -17.53
CA ILE A 141 -1.40 9.34 -18.98
C ILE A 141 -0.10 10.09 -19.28
N ALA A 142 0.14 11.22 -18.60
CA ALA A 142 1.37 11.99 -18.77
C ALA A 142 2.61 11.16 -18.39
N LEU A 143 2.53 10.38 -17.29
CA LEU A 143 3.57 9.45 -16.88
C LEU A 143 3.76 8.33 -17.90
N ALA A 144 2.69 7.74 -18.43
CA ALA A 144 2.77 6.72 -19.46
C ALA A 144 3.49 7.24 -20.72
N GLY A 145 3.16 8.45 -21.16
CA GLY A 145 3.86 9.09 -22.27
C GLY A 145 5.34 9.35 -21.98
N LYS A 146 5.65 9.85 -20.77
CA LYS A 146 7.05 10.15 -20.35
C LYS A 146 7.93 8.90 -20.32
N TYR A 147 7.39 7.76 -19.92
CA TYR A 147 8.14 6.50 -19.80
C TYR A 147 7.92 5.55 -20.99
N HIS A 148 7.29 6.02 -22.06
CA HIS A 148 7.01 5.23 -23.28
C HIS A 148 6.32 3.88 -22.96
N THR A 149 5.34 3.90 -22.06
CA THR A 149 4.61 2.72 -21.61
C THR A 149 3.08 2.93 -21.73
N THR A 150 2.30 1.92 -21.35
CA THR A 150 0.83 2.01 -21.40
C THR A 150 0.27 2.60 -20.10
N TYR A 151 -0.92 3.20 -20.18
CA TYR A 151 -1.67 3.64 -19.00
C TYR A 151 -1.86 2.51 -17.97
N ASN A 152 -2.18 1.29 -18.44
CA ASN A 152 -2.37 0.13 -17.57
C ASN A 152 -1.11 -0.19 -16.76
N ASN A 153 0.05 -0.19 -17.41
CA ASN A 153 1.33 -0.47 -16.75
C ASN A 153 1.66 0.57 -15.67
N VAL A 154 1.41 1.86 -15.93
CA VAL A 154 1.62 2.92 -14.93
C VAL A 154 0.65 2.76 -13.77
N ASN A 155 -0.61 2.45 -14.05
CA ASN A 155 -1.63 2.21 -13.04
C ASN A 155 -1.24 1.04 -12.12
N TYR A 156 -0.81 -0.10 -12.69
CA TYR A 156 -0.29 -1.23 -11.91
C TYR A 156 0.95 -0.88 -11.09
N ALA A 157 1.88 -0.13 -11.68
CA ALA A 157 3.10 0.26 -10.99
C ALA A 157 2.81 1.14 -9.76
N ILE A 158 1.88 2.07 -9.85
CA ILE A 158 1.56 3.00 -8.77
C ILE A 158 0.61 2.36 -7.75
N PHE A 159 -0.53 1.85 -8.18
CA PHE A 159 -1.59 1.43 -7.26
C PHE A 159 -1.48 -0.02 -6.79
N ILE A 160 -0.72 -0.88 -7.46
CA ILE A 160 -0.52 -2.25 -6.99
C ILE A 160 0.91 -2.45 -6.50
N LEU A 161 1.91 -2.26 -7.37
CA LEU A 161 3.29 -2.60 -7.04
C LEU A 161 3.88 -1.68 -5.96
N PHE A 162 3.79 -0.36 -6.14
CA PHE A 162 4.33 0.62 -5.18
C PHE A 162 3.65 0.47 -3.81
N PHE A 163 2.33 0.34 -3.77
CA PHE A 163 1.58 0.13 -2.54
C PHE A 163 2.01 -1.16 -1.82
N LEU A 164 2.11 -2.29 -2.54
CA LEU A 164 2.54 -3.56 -1.96
C LEU A 164 3.98 -3.49 -1.44
N VAL A 165 4.90 -2.92 -2.22
CA VAL A 165 6.31 -2.78 -1.83
C VAL A 165 6.44 -1.90 -0.59
N CYS A 166 5.75 -0.76 -0.54
CA CYS A 166 5.77 0.12 0.63
C CYS A 166 5.19 -0.58 1.87
N THR A 167 4.02 -1.18 1.76
CA THR A 167 3.33 -1.78 2.91
C THR A 167 4.06 -3.02 3.42
N LEU A 168 4.43 -3.95 2.54
CA LEU A 168 5.15 -5.17 2.91
C LEU A 168 6.57 -4.86 3.37
N GLY A 169 7.25 -3.90 2.71
CA GLY A 169 8.57 -3.41 3.11
C GLY A 169 8.54 -2.85 4.54
N ASN A 170 7.56 -2.01 4.87
CA ASN A 170 7.39 -1.47 6.22
C ASN A 170 7.17 -2.58 7.26
N ILE A 171 6.36 -3.58 6.94
CA ILE A 171 6.13 -4.74 7.83
C ILE A 171 7.43 -5.52 8.04
N ALA A 172 8.20 -5.75 6.97
CA ALA A 172 9.48 -6.44 7.04
C ALA A 172 10.51 -5.67 7.88
N ILE A 173 10.63 -4.35 7.67
CA ILE A 173 11.51 -3.45 8.44
C ILE A 173 11.14 -3.50 9.93
N ALA A 174 9.86 -3.36 10.28
CA ALA A 174 9.39 -3.43 11.66
C ALA A 174 9.75 -4.77 12.34
N LYS A 175 9.57 -5.89 11.62
CA LYS A 175 9.96 -7.22 12.12
C LYS A 175 11.48 -7.34 12.31
N LEU A 176 12.27 -6.82 11.37
CA LEU A 176 13.73 -6.83 11.42
C LEU A 176 14.26 -6.03 12.62
N ILE A 177 13.77 -4.80 12.83
CA ILE A 177 14.11 -3.95 13.98
C ILE A 177 13.84 -4.72 15.27
N LYS A 178 12.66 -5.32 15.41
CA LYS A 178 12.28 -6.09 16.58
C LYS A 178 13.20 -7.29 16.81
N LYS A 179 13.59 -8.01 15.75
CA LYS A 179 14.50 -9.15 15.84
C LYS A 179 15.88 -8.72 16.32
N ILE A 180 16.47 -7.67 15.73
CA ILE A 180 17.81 -7.17 16.08
C ILE A 180 17.83 -6.65 17.53
N THR A 181 16.79 -5.93 17.96
CA THR A 181 16.75 -5.33 19.30
C THR A 181 16.48 -6.35 20.41
N CYS A 182 15.70 -7.41 20.13
CA CYS A 182 15.45 -8.47 21.12
C CYS A 182 16.62 -9.47 21.27
N GLN A 183 17.51 -9.61 20.28
CA GLN A 183 18.66 -10.50 20.35
C GLN A 183 19.91 -9.88 21.00
N SER A 184 19.93 -8.57 21.23
CA SER A 184 21.08 -7.85 21.79
C SER A 184 21.41 -8.13 23.27
N PRO A 185 20.49 -8.49 24.17
CA PRO A 185 20.81 -8.70 25.59
C PRO A 185 21.62 -9.98 25.91
N GLN A 186 21.51 -11.03 25.09
CA GLN A 186 22.12 -12.34 25.42
C GLN A 186 23.61 -12.47 25.09
N ARG A 187 24.23 -11.49 24.41
CA ARG A 187 25.64 -11.56 23.97
C ARG A 187 26.65 -10.90 24.93
N ILE A 188 26.22 -10.36 26.06
CA ILE A 188 27.06 -9.56 26.97
C ILE A 188 27.34 -10.31 28.30
N GLU A 189 26.74 -11.47 28.52
CA GLU A 189 26.95 -12.30 29.70
C GLU A 189 27.82 -13.57 29.43
N ARG A 190 28.62 -13.59 28.36
CA ARG A 190 29.61 -14.65 28.13
C ARG A 190 31.01 -14.07 28.00
#